data_aca77a88bdf966f3f1ef3aa3c9f31d45
#
_entry.id   aca77a88bdf966f3f1ef3aa3c9f31d45
#
_cell.length_a   1.000
_cell.length_b   1.000
_cell.length_c   1.000
_cell.angle_alpha   90.00
_cell.angle_beta   90.00
_cell.angle_gamma   90.00
#
_symmetry.space_group_name_H-M   'P 1'
#
loop_
_entity.id
_entity.type
_entity.pdbx_description
1 polymer ?
#
loop_
_entity_poly.entity_id
_entity_poly.type
_entity_poly.pdbx_seq_one_letter_code
_entity_poly.pdbx_strand_id
1 'polypeptide(L)'
;NPNQICWRGICEIDLPQKYHNELNEAWGKGKRFGFVKISDKKVYWYALTNSKNVEISNVNLTEYFSEFHSDILNILSATKKEQIIVSDIFDLKPIDKWQNENVCLVGDAAHATTPNLGQGACQAIEDAYVLGKLLDNGMPIENTFKAYEKLRRKKAHTIVNTSWTVGKMAHIENRLGIWLRNLVMKNMPKSANKKQMDMIFNLNYYKNEII
;
A
#
# COMPACT_ATOMS: atom_id res chain seq x y z
N ASN A 1 4.81 10.05 9.75
CA ASN A 1 5.40 10.28 8.43
C ASN A 1 6.59 9.33 8.23
N PRO A 2 6.57 8.43 7.25
CA PRO A 2 7.68 7.52 6.94
C PRO A 2 8.88 8.22 6.27
N ASN A 3 8.82 9.54 6.07
CA ASN A 3 9.81 10.34 5.36
C ASN A 3 10.06 9.80 3.93
N GLN A 4 8.99 9.54 3.21
CA GLN A 4 9.00 9.05 1.85
C GLN A 4 8.20 9.96 0.93
N ILE A 5 8.70 10.11 -0.30
CA ILE A 5 8.03 10.82 -1.39
C ILE A 5 7.59 9.79 -2.42
N CYS A 6 6.40 9.99 -2.98
CA CYS A 6 5.84 9.18 -4.04
C CYS A 6 5.55 10.05 -5.27
N TRP A 7 6.11 9.67 -6.40
CA TRP A 7 5.65 10.08 -7.72
C TRP A 7 4.75 9.01 -8.30
N ARG A 8 3.73 9.40 -9.00
CA ARG A 8 2.81 8.48 -9.68
C ARG A 8 2.27 9.11 -10.94
N GLY A 9 1.99 8.29 -11.92
CA GLY A 9 1.48 8.75 -13.20
C GLY A 9 0.83 7.64 -14.00
N ILE A 10 0.21 8.06 -15.09
CA ILE A 10 -0.31 7.17 -16.11
C ILE A 10 0.35 7.57 -17.43
N CYS A 11 0.89 6.62 -18.17
CA CYS A 11 1.41 6.83 -19.51
C CYS A 11 0.75 5.89 -20.52
N GLU A 12 0.90 6.23 -21.78
CA GLU A 12 0.50 5.38 -22.91
C GLU A 12 1.74 4.71 -23.47
N ILE A 13 1.84 3.40 -23.28
CA ILE A 13 2.95 2.57 -23.75
C ILE A 13 2.50 1.11 -23.88
N ASP A 14 3.01 0.42 -24.91
CA ASP A 14 2.84 -1.01 -25.03
C ASP A 14 3.90 -1.73 -24.17
N LEU A 15 3.42 -2.45 -23.15
CA LEU A 15 4.28 -3.27 -22.31
C LEU A 15 4.52 -4.64 -22.94
N PRO A 16 5.70 -5.25 -22.74
CA PRO A 16 5.93 -6.66 -23.03
C PRO A 16 4.86 -7.56 -22.40
N GLN A 17 4.46 -8.60 -23.12
CA GLN A 17 3.37 -9.51 -22.72
C GLN A 17 3.55 -10.10 -21.30
N LYS A 18 4.80 -10.33 -20.89
CA LYS A 18 5.12 -10.83 -19.54
C LYS A 18 4.59 -9.96 -18.38
N TYR A 19 4.25 -8.67 -18.64
CA TYR A 19 3.77 -7.73 -17.64
C TYR A 19 2.26 -7.48 -17.68
N HIS A 20 1.52 -8.12 -18.60
CA HIS A 20 0.12 -7.76 -18.85
C HIS A 20 -0.84 -8.07 -17.70
N ASN A 21 -0.56 -9.11 -16.91
CA ASN A 21 -1.47 -9.62 -15.88
C ASN A 21 -0.88 -9.56 -14.47
N GLU A 22 0.14 -8.73 -14.27
CA GLU A 22 0.87 -8.68 -13.02
C GLU A 22 1.10 -7.23 -12.58
N LEU A 23 1.09 -7.01 -11.28
CA LEU A 23 1.70 -5.83 -10.67
C LEU A 23 3.18 -6.12 -10.49
N ASN A 24 4.01 -5.32 -11.14
CA ASN A 24 5.46 -5.46 -11.09
C ASN A 24 6.06 -4.38 -10.18
N GLU A 25 7.01 -4.77 -9.35
CA GLU A 25 7.72 -3.83 -8.48
C GLU A 25 9.21 -4.17 -8.42
N ALA A 26 10.06 -3.19 -8.65
CA ALA A 26 11.51 -3.27 -8.53
C ALA A 26 11.98 -2.49 -7.30
N TRP A 27 12.85 -3.10 -6.48
CA TRP A 27 13.43 -2.50 -5.28
C TRP A 27 14.92 -2.24 -5.47
N GLY A 28 15.31 -0.97 -5.35
CA GLY A 28 16.68 -0.50 -5.42
C GLY A 28 17.26 -0.12 -4.06
N LYS A 29 18.25 0.75 -4.10
CA LYS A 29 18.89 1.33 -2.91
C LYS A 29 18.07 2.54 -2.43
N GLY A 30 17.26 2.36 -1.38
CA GLY A 30 16.43 3.42 -0.81
C GLY A 30 15.32 3.94 -1.71
N LYS A 31 15.04 3.24 -2.81
CA LYS A 31 14.00 3.60 -3.76
C LYS A 31 13.37 2.37 -4.41
N ARG A 32 12.15 2.52 -4.90
CA ARG A 32 11.41 1.46 -5.59
C ARG A 32 10.54 2.03 -6.69
N PHE A 33 10.22 1.21 -7.66
CA PHE A 33 9.35 1.54 -8.77
C PHE A 33 8.37 0.41 -9.01
N GLY A 34 7.08 0.73 -9.06
CA GLY A 34 6.04 -0.23 -9.37
C GLY A 34 5.21 0.21 -10.57
N PHE A 35 4.71 -0.76 -11.35
CA PHE A 35 3.85 -0.49 -12.48
C PHE A 35 2.88 -1.64 -12.76
N VAL A 36 1.75 -1.29 -13.37
CA VAL A 36 0.71 -2.25 -13.77
C VAL A 36 -0.02 -1.74 -15.00
N LYS A 37 -0.31 -2.66 -15.92
CA LYS A 37 -1.17 -2.38 -17.07
C LYS A 37 -2.61 -2.21 -16.58
N ILE A 38 -3.24 -1.09 -16.88
CA ILE A 38 -4.63 -0.78 -16.48
C ILE A 38 -5.61 -0.79 -17.65
N SER A 39 -5.11 -0.73 -18.89
CA SER A 39 -5.87 -0.95 -20.13
C SER A 39 -4.91 -1.32 -21.26
N ASP A 40 -5.41 -1.51 -22.49
CA ASP A 40 -4.58 -1.99 -23.60
C ASP A 40 -3.31 -1.16 -23.86
N LYS A 41 -3.40 0.15 -23.68
CA LYS A 41 -2.27 1.07 -23.90
C LYS A 41 -1.91 1.91 -22.70
N LYS A 42 -2.56 1.72 -21.54
CA LYS A 42 -2.31 2.56 -20.36
C LYS A 42 -1.65 1.78 -19.26
N VAL A 43 -0.60 2.38 -18.72
CA VAL A 43 0.19 1.85 -17.61
C VAL A 43 0.13 2.87 -16.47
N TYR A 44 -0.36 2.42 -15.31
CA TYR A 44 -0.20 3.14 -14.06
C TYR A 44 1.15 2.77 -13.44
N TRP A 45 1.85 3.76 -12.93
CA TRP A 45 3.11 3.54 -12.23
C TRP A 45 3.22 4.42 -10.98
N TYR A 46 4.05 3.97 -10.06
CA TYR A 46 4.45 4.72 -8.88
C TYR A 46 5.94 4.52 -8.60
N ALA A 47 6.58 5.57 -8.09
CA ALA A 47 7.99 5.57 -7.72
C ALA A 47 8.12 6.19 -6.32
N LEU A 48 8.84 5.53 -5.42
CA LEU A 48 9.06 6.01 -4.07
C LEU A 48 10.54 6.10 -3.75
N THR A 49 10.88 7.10 -2.94
CA THR A 49 12.22 7.25 -2.35
C THR A 49 12.13 7.83 -0.95
N ASN A 50 13.22 7.72 -0.18
CA ASN A 50 13.36 8.45 1.06
C ASN A 50 13.46 9.96 0.78
N SER A 51 12.66 10.79 1.45
CA SER A 51 12.56 12.24 1.19
C SER A 51 13.88 13.00 1.35
N LYS A 52 14.77 12.51 2.22
CA LYS A 52 16.12 13.09 2.43
C LYS A 52 17.05 12.98 1.21
N ASN A 53 16.70 12.12 0.23
CA ASN A 53 17.59 11.77 -0.88
C ASN A 53 17.32 12.61 -2.14
N VAL A 54 16.27 13.44 -2.14
CA VAL A 54 15.87 14.14 -3.34
C VAL A 54 15.23 15.50 -3.04
N GLU A 55 15.58 16.51 -3.84
CA GLU A 55 14.89 17.78 -3.90
C GLU A 55 13.79 17.71 -4.96
N ILE A 56 12.53 17.76 -4.51
CA ILE A 56 11.35 17.47 -5.35
C ILE A 56 11.25 18.40 -6.57
N SER A 57 11.65 19.66 -6.41
CA SER A 57 11.46 20.70 -7.42
C SER A 57 12.24 20.48 -8.71
N ASN A 58 13.35 19.73 -8.68
CA ASN A 58 14.33 19.64 -9.77
C ASN A 58 14.70 18.22 -10.18
N VAL A 59 13.96 17.19 -9.73
CA VAL A 59 14.35 15.82 -10.02
C VAL A 59 14.02 15.42 -11.47
N ASN A 60 15.01 14.96 -12.21
CA ASN A 60 14.82 14.22 -13.45
C ASN A 60 14.61 12.73 -13.09
N LEU A 61 13.37 12.23 -13.16
CA LEU A 61 13.04 10.87 -12.74
C LEU A 61 13.75 9.82 -13.58
N THR A 62 13.91 10.01 -14.89
CA THR A 62 14.61 9.05 -15.75
C THR A 62 16.07 8.89 -15.36
N GLU A 63 16.73 9.98 -15.01
CA GLU A 63 18.11 9.98 -14.51
C GLU A 63 18.17 9.39 -13.09
N TYR A 64 17.26 9.79 -12.21
CA TYR A 64 17.21 9.34 -10.81
C TYR A 64 16.97 7.83 -10.67
N PHE A 65 16.22 7.22 -11.61
CA PHE A 65 15.94 5.78 -11.68
C PHE A 65 16.78 5.05 -12.74
N SER A 66 17.87 5.66 -13.26
CA SER A 66 18.69 5.11 -14.35
C SER A 66 19.29 3.72 -14.09
N GLU A 67 19.43 3.32 -12.83
CA GLU A 67 19.91 1.99 -12.43
C GLU A 67 18.86 0.86 -12.56
N PHE A 68 17.60 1.22 -12.83
CA PHE A 68 16.52 0.26 -13.00
C PHE A 68 16.44 -0.28 -14.42
N HIS A 69 15.67 -1.35 -14.62
CA HIS A 69 15.50 -1.97 -15.94
C HIS A 69 14.96 -0.99 -16.98
N SER A 70 15.38 -1.15 -18.23
CA SER A 70 15.00 -0.27 -19.36
C SER A 70 13.49 -0.09 -19.52
N ASP A 71 12.67 -1.10 -19.22
CA ASP A 71 11.21 -0.99 -19.28
C ASP A 71 10.68 0.10 -18.33
N ILE A 72 11.31 0.27 -17.16
CA ILE A 72 10.96 1.35 -16.21
C ILE A 72 11.35 2.72 -16.78
N LEU A 73 12.52 2.82 -17.39
CA LEU A 73 12.96 4.07 -18.03
C LEU A 73 12.06 4.44 -19.22
N ASN A 74 11.59 3.46 -19.97
CA ASN A 74 10.63 3.67 -21.06
C ASN A 74 9.27 4.19 -20.54
N ILE A 75 8.77 3.64 -19.42
CA ILE A 75 7.55 4.12 -18.76
C ILE A 75 7.71 5.57 -18.33
N LEU A 76 8.81 5.91 -17.66
CA LEU A 76 9.10 7.27 -17.23
C LEU A 76 9.20 8.24 -18.41
N SER A 77 9.91 7.84 -19.48
CA SER A 77 10.08 8.67 -20.68
C SER A 77 8.77 8.87 -21.47
N ALA A 78 7.87 7.90 -21.41
CA ALA A 78 6.56 7.99 -22.05
C ALA A 78 5.54 8.82 -21.22
N THR A 79 5.89 9.18 -19.96
CA THR A 79 4.99 9.94 -19.08
C THR A 79 5.22 11.44 -19.28
N LYS A 80 4.16 12.17 -19.63
CA LYS A 80 4.20 13.63 -19.71
C LYS A 80 4.34 14.24 -18.32
N LYS A 81 5.13 15.30 -18.19
CA LYS A 81 5.42 15.96 -16.92
C LYS A 81 4.15 16.37 -16.16
N GLU A 82 3.13 16.83 -16.88
CA GLU A 82 1.84 17.28 -16.36
C GLU A 82 0.99 16.13 -15.80
N GLN A 83 1.32 14.88 -16.15
CA GLN A 83 0.66 13.67 -15.67
C GLN A 83 1.32 13.08 -14.43
N ILE A 84 2.41 13.68 -13.96
CA ILE A 84 3.13 13.22 -12.77
C ILE A 84 2.57 13.93 -11.54
N ILE A 85 2.02 13.15 -10.62
CA ILE A 85 1.54 13.63 -9.33
C ILE A 85 2.61 13.30 -8.29
N VAL A 86 2.96 14.28 -7.48
CA VAL A 86 3.94 14.14 -6.38
C VAL A 86 3.22 14.31 -5.06
N SER A 87 3.51 13.45 -4.09
CA SER A 87 2.97 13.57 -2.74
C SER A 87 3.90 12.95 -1.70
N ASP A 88 3.93 13.54 -0.52
CA ASP A 88 4.46 12.88 0.67
C ASP A 88 3.58 11.68 1.05
N ILE A 89 4.20 10.69 1.65
CA ILE A 89 3.48 9.55 2.22
C ILE A 89 3.21 9.84 3.70
N PHE A 90 1.95 9.71 4.07
CA PHE A 90 1.49 9.83 5.46
C PHE A 90 0.82 8.54 5.90
N ASP A 91 0.87 8.29 7.19
CA ASP A 91 0.18 7.21 7.88
C ASP A 91 -0.30 7.67 9.25
N LEU A 92 -1.19 6.91 9.83
CA LEU A 92 -1.65 7.10 11.20
C LEU A 92 -1.06 6.00 12.09
N LYS A 93 -0.45 6.39 13.22
CA LYS A 93 -0.11 5.40 14.24
C LYS A 93 -1.38 4.71 14.72
N PRO A 94 -1.35 3.38 14.94
CA PRO A 94 -2.49 2.68 15.49
C PRO A 94 -3.07 3.38 16.73
N ILE A 95 -4.36 3.67 16.70
CA ILE A 95 -5.10 4.30 17.79
C ILE A 95 -6.04 3.28 18.45
N ASP A 96 -6.13 3.31 19.78
CA ASP A 96 -6.84 2.27 20.52
C ASP A 96 -8.35 2.48 20.57
N LYS A 97 -8.83 3.70 20.41
CA LYS A 97 -10.25 4.05 20.50
C LYS A 97 -10.73 4.66 19.19
N TRP A 98 -11.68 3.99 18.53
CA TRP A 98 -12.26 4.42 17.25
C TRP A 98 -13.67 5.02 17.42
N GLN A 99 -14.27 4.91 18.57
CA GLN A 99 -15.63 5.39 18.82
C GLN A 99 -15.73 6.18 20.12
N ASN A 100 -16.65 7.13 20.15
CA ASN A 100 -17.04 7.86 21.34
C ASN A 100 -18.50 8.27 21.21
N GLU A 101 -19.36 7.71 22.07
CA GLU A 101 -20.81 7.97 22.03
C GLU A 101 -21.41 7.76 20.62
N ASN A 102 -21.81 8.84 19.96
CA ASN A 102 -22.45 8.85 18.64
C ASN A 102 -21.45 9.11 17.48
N VAL A 103 -20.15 9.05 17.73
CA VAL A 103 -19.10 9.25 16.71
C VAL A 103 -18.30 7.98 16.55
N CYS A 104 -18.03 7.59 15.30
CA CYS A 104 -17.20 6.46 14.96
C CYS A 104 -16.25 6.80 13.80
N LEU A 105 -14.97 6.44 13.94
CA LEU A 105 -13.94 6.62 12.91
C LEU A 105 -13.95 5.41 11.97
N VAL A 106 -13.84 5.68 10.66
CA VAL A 106 -13.87 4.65 9.60
C VAL A 106 -12.76 4.95 8.58
N GLY A 107 -12.19 3.92 8.01
CA GLY A 107 -11.16 4.05 6.96
C GLY A 107 -9.94 4.82 7.42
N ASP A 108 -9.46 5.74 6.61
CA ASP A 108 -8.24 6.52 6.88
C ASP A 108 -8.34 7.37 8.15
N ALA A 109 -9.53 7.75 8.59
CA ALA A 109 -9.72 8.42 9.88
C ALA A 109 -9.34 7.54 11.07
N ALA A 110 -9.48 6.22 10.95
CA ALA A 110 -9.16 5.24 11.99
C ALA A 110 -7.78 4.59 11.82
N HIS A 111 -7.36 4.35 10.56
CA HIS A 111 -6.19 3.51 10.27
C HIS A 111 -5.50 3.83 8.94
N ALA A 112 -5.33 5.12 8.60
CA ALA A 112 -4.56 5.52 7.42
C ALA A 112 -3.23 4.78 7.36
N THR A 113 -2.96 4.11 6.24
CA THR A 113 -1.79 3.24 6.07
C THR A 113 -0.91 3.69 4.92
N THR A 114 0.39 3.39 5.02
CA THR A 114 1.28 3.54 3.86
C THR A 114 0.84 2.64 2.71
N PRO A 115 1.09 2.99 1.42
CA PRO A 115 0.58 2.27 0.26
C PRO A 115 1.28 0.92 0.01
N ASN A 116 2.18 0.48 0.90
CA ASN A 116 3.10 -0.63 0.67
C ASN A 116 2.42 -2.00 0.48
N LEU A 117 1.20 -2.18 0.98
CA LEU A 117 0.39 -3.38 0.78
C LEU A 117 -0.78 -3.15 -0.21
N GLY A 118 -1.01 -1.93 -0.67
CA GLY A 118 -2.16 -1.60 -1.52
C GLY A 118 -3.52 -1.81 -0.84
N GLN A 119 -3.59 -1.78 0.50
CA GLN A 119 -4.75 -2.23 1.27
C GLN A 119 -5.62 -1.12 1.85
N GLY A 120 -5.20 0.16 1.81
CA GLY A 120 -5.94 1.24 2.46
C GLY A 120 -7.42 1.29 2.06
N ALA A 121 -7.70 1.41 0.77
CA ALA A 121 -9.07 1.45 0.25
C ALA A 121 -9.84 0.14 0.52
N CYS A 122 -9.18 -1.03 0.41
CA CYS A 122 -9.81 -2.32 0.69
C CYS A 122 -10.26 -2.41 2.14
N GLN A 123 -9.45 -1.92 3.09
CA GLN A 123 -9.80 -1.93 4.51
C GLN A 123 -10.95 -0.94 4.81
N ALA A 124 -11.00 0.21 4.15
CA ALA A 124 -12.12 1.15 4.29
C ALA A 124 -13.44 0.57 3.73
N ILE A 125 -13.39 -0.17 2.62
CA ILE A 125 -14.57 -0.88 2.06
C ILE A 125 -15.03 -1.97 3.04
N GLU A 126 -14.10 -2.70 3.63
CA GLU A 126 -14.40 -3.73 4.63
C GLU A 126 -15.01 -3.12 5.90
N ASP A 127 -14.53 -1.96 6.33
CA ASP A 127 -15.13 -1.20 7.43
C ASP A 127 -16.59 -0.82 7.14
N ALA A 128 -16.83 -0.25 5.96
CA ALA A 128 -18.16 0.18 5.56
C ALA A 128 -19.14 -1.00 5.52
N TYR A 129 -18.69 -2.15 5.01
CA TYR A 129 -19.49 -3.36 4.99
C TYR A 129 -19.83 -3.86 6.40
N VAL A 130 -18.83 -4.00 7.26
CA VAL A 130 -19.03 -4.50 8.65
C VAL A 130 -19.92 -3.56 9.43
N LEU A 131 -19.66 -2.25 9.35
CA LEU A 131 -20.47 -1.24 10.05
C LEU A 131 -21.92 -1.24 9.54
N GLY A 132 -22.13 -1.30 8.22
CA GLY A 132 -23.45 -1.36 7.61
C GLY A 132 -24.26 -2.56 8.11
N LYS A 133 -23.63 -3.75 8.14
CA LYS A 133 -24.27 -4.95 8.67
C LYS A 133 -24.64 -4.84 10.17
N LEU A 134 -23.76 -4.27 10.97
CA LEU A 134 -24.04 -4.09 12.41
C LEU A 134 -25.15 -3.07 12.65
N LEU A 135 -25.26 -2.03 11.82
CA LEU A 135 -26.35 -1.06 11.89
C LEU A 135 -27.72 -1.69 11.56
N ASP A 136 -27.73 -2.63 10.61
CA ASP A 136 -28.95 -3.35 10.19
C ASP A 136 -29.48 -4.31 11.29
N ASN A 137 -28.65 -4.68 12.26
CA ASN A 137 -29.07 -5.56 13.36
C ASN A 137 -29.95 -4.89 14.44
N GLY A 138 -30.24 -3.59 14.30
CA GLY A 138 -31.13 -2.86 15.23
C GLY A 138 -30.58 -2.66 16.64
N MET A 139 -29.27 -2.86 16.86
CA MET A 139 -28.63 -2.58 18.14
C MET A 139 -28.57 -1.08 18.43
N PRO A 140 -28.56 -0.65 19.72
CA PRO A 140 -28.22 0.72 20.06
C PRO A 140 -26.91 1.17 19.42
N ILE A 141 -26.86 2.40 18.90
CA ILE A 141 -25.74 2.92 18.11
C ILE A 141 -24.39 2.80 18.83
N GLU A 142 -24.35 3.05 20.12
CA GLU A 142 -23.13 2.91 20.93
C GLU A 142 -22.61 1.47 20.95
N ASN A 143 -23.50 0.48 21.06
CA ASN A 143 -23.14 -0.94 21.04
C ASN A 143 -22.68 -1.37 19.66
N THR A 144 -23.32 -0.86 18.61
CA THR A 144 -22.93 -1.05 17.20
C THR A 144 -21.50 -0.58 16.98
N PHE A 145 -21.14 0.61 17.42
CA PHE A 145 -19.79 1.15 17.27
C PHE A 145 -18.73 0.39 18.08
N LYS A 146 -19.07 -0.03 19.27
CA LYS A 146 -18.19 -0.91 20.09
C LYS A 146 -17.95 -2.26 19.41
N ALA A 147 -19.00 -2.87 18.85
CA ALA A 147 -18.89 -4.13 18.11
C ALA A 147 -18.03 -3.98 16.83
N TYR A 148 -18.24 -2.91 16.06
CA TYR A 148 -17.44 -2.58 14.89
C TYR A 148 -15.95 -2.43 15.25
N GLU A 149 -15.62 -1.59 16.23
CA GLU A 149 -14.25 -1.40 16.70
C GLU A 149 -13.60 -2.73 17.09
N LYS A 150 -14.30 -3.56 17.86
CA LYS A 150 -13.81 -4.87 18.30
C LYS A 150 -13.50 -5.81 17.14
N LEU A 151 -14.34 -5.82 16.10
CA LEU A 151 -14.17 -6.68 14.93
C LEU A 151 -13.04 -6.22 14.02
N ARG A 152 -12.92 -4.91 13.80
CA ARG A 152 -12.05 -4.35 12.76
C ARG A 152 -10.66 -3.95 13.23
N ARG A 153 -10.54 -3.39 14.44
CA ARG A 153 -9.32 -2.74 14.92
C ARG A 153 -8.07 -3.63 14.83
N LYS A 154 -8.16 -4.88 15.28
CA LYS A 154 -7.02 -5.79 15.28
C LYS A 154 -6.48 -6.05 13.87
N LYS A 155 -7.36 -6.30 12.91
CA LYS A 155 -6.95 -6.54 11.51
C LYS A 155 -6.37 -5.29 10.89
N ALA A 156 -7.04 -4.15 11.02
CA ALA A 156 -6.56 -2.88 10.48
C ALA A 156 -5.18 -2.50 11.05
N HIS A 157 -4.97 -2.60 12.36
CA HIS A 157 -3.66 -2.38 12.99
C HIS A 157 -2.58 -3.32 12.45
N THR A 158 -2.92 -4.59 12.22
CA THR A 158 -1.98 -5.55 11.62
C THR A 158 -1.59 -5.13 10.21
N ILE A 159 -2.55 -4.67 9.40
CA ILE A 159 -2.29 -4.15 8.05
C ILE A 159 -1.39 -2.91 8.10
N VAL A 160 -1.69 -1.93 8.95
CA VAL A 160 -0.88 -0.71 9.12
C VAL A 160 0.57 -1.06 9.49
N ASN A 161 0.76 -1.90 10.51
CA ASN A 161 2.10 -2.29 10.98
C ASN A 161 2.87 -3.12 9.94
N THR A 162 2.20 -4.02 9.23
CA THR A 162 2.81 -4.82 8.16
C THR A 162 3.21 -3.92 6.99
N SER A 163 2.33 -3.02 6.57
CA SER A 163 2.62 -2.03 5.52
C SER A 163 3.84 -1.17 5.86
N TRP A 164 3.94 -0.70 7.10
CA TRP A 164 5.09 0.02 7.61
C TRP A 164 6.38 -0.80 7.52
N THR A 165 6.33 -2.07 7.94
CA THR A 165 7.49 -2.98 7.92
C THR A 165 7.96 -3.24 6.49
N VAL A 166 7.05 -3.52 5.57
CA VAL A 166 7.36 -3.69 4.13
C VAL A 166 8.00 -2.43 3.56
N GLY A 167 7.47 -1.25 3.90
CA GLY A 167 8.05 0.03 3.48
C GLY A 167 9.49 0.22 3.95
N LYS A 168 9.78 -0.10 5.21
CA LYS A 168 11.16 -0.06 5.74
C LYS A 168 12.10 -1.01 5.01
N MET A 169 11.65 -2.24 4.75
CA MET A 169 12.44 -3.23 4.01
C MET A 169 12.72 -2.78 2.56
N ALA A 170 11.72 -2.23 1.89
CA ALA A 170 11.85 -1.77 0.50
C ALA A 170 12.84 -0.60 0.36
N HIS A 171 12.99 0.23 1.40
CA HIS A 171 13.82 1.44 1.39
C HIS A 171 15.16 1.30 2.13
N ILE A 172 15.68 0.08 2.32
CA ILE A 172 17.02 -0.15 2.86
C ILE A 172 18.07 0.44 1.91
N GLU A 173 19.05 1.19 2.46
CA GLU A 173 20.10 1.88 1.69
C GLU A 173 21.49 1.24 1.86
N ASN A 174 21.77 0.59 2.98
CA ASN A 174 23.08 0.00 3.20
C ASN A 174 23.26 -1.32 2.42
N ARG A 175 24.46 -1.55 1.90
CA ARG A 175 24.76 -2.69 1.03
C ARG A 175 24.50 -4.05 1.68
N LEU A 176 24.88 -4.20 2.96
CA LEU A 176 24.69 -5.45 3.70
C LEU A 176 23.20 -5.73 3.92
N GLY A 177 22.42 -4.72 4.30
CA GLY A 177 20.98 -4.84 4.47
C GLY A 177 20.25 -5.18 3.16
N ILE A 178 20.68 -4.58 2.05
CA ILE A 178 20.12 -4.91 0.71
C ILE A 178 20.44 -6.38 0.37
N TRP A 179 21.67 -6.81 0.56
CA TRP A 179 22.09 -8.18 0.30
C TRP A 179 21.27 -9.18 1.14
N LEU A 180 21.14 -8.92 2.45
CA LEU A 180 20.36 -9.76 3.36
C LEU A 180 18.88 -9.79 2.98
N ARG A 181 18.28 -8.63 2.72
CA ARG A 181 16.89 -8.53 2.23
C ARG A 181 16.68 -9.39 0.98
N ASN A 182 17.55 -9.25 -0.02
CA ASN A 182 17.41 -9.97 -1.28
C ASN A 182 17.58 -11.48 -1.08
N LEU A 183 18.50 -11.90 -0.18
CA LEU A 183 18.69 -13.29 0.18
C LEU A 183 17.41 -13.87 0.84
N VAL A 184 16.83 -13.15 1.80
CA VAL A 184 15.58 -13.55 2.46
C VAL A 184 14.43 -13.64 1.46
N MET A 185 14.25 -12.64 0.60
CA MET A 185 13.18 -12.62 -0.39
C MET A 185 13.32 -13.77 -1.41
N LYS A 186 14.56 -14.04 -1.89
CA LYS A 186 14.83 -15.13 -2.84
C LYS A 186 14.51 -16.50 -2.24
N ASN A 187 14.72 -16.69 -0.93
CA ASN A 187 14.51 -17.96 -0.24
C ASN A 187 13.20 -18.03 0.54
N MET A 188 12.30 -17.04 0.38
CA MET A 188 11.02 -17.01 1.08
C MET A 188 10.13 -18.18 0.64
N PRO A 189 9.70 -19.03 1.56
CA PRO A 189 8.86 -20.17 1.20
C PRO A 189 7.45 -19.70 0.76
N LYS A 190 6.85 -20.39 -0.19
CA LYS A 190 5.49 -20.11 -0.69
C LYS A 190 4.44 -20.06 0.42
N SER A 191 4.64 -20.84 1.50
CA SER A 191 3.78 -20.86 2.68
C SER A 191 3.76 -19.51 3.44
N ALA A 192 4.86 -18.80 3.48
CA ALA A 192 4.93 -17.47 4.11
C ALA A 192 4.09 -16.45 3.33
N ASN A 193 4.20 -16.45 1.99
CA ASN A 193 3.36 -15.62 1.13
C ASN A 193 1.88 -15.98 1.28
N LYS A 194 1.53 -17.28 1.33
CA LYS A 194 0.14 -17.72 1.56
C LYS A 194 -0.39 -17.20 2.89
N LYS A 195 0.37 -17.33 3.99
CA LYS A 195 -0.03 -16.83 5.31
C LYS A 195 -0.28 -15.33 5.31
N GLN A 196 0.55 -14.55 4.61
CA GLN A 196 0.36 -13.12 4.47
C GLN A 196 -0.91 -12.79 3.67
N MET A 197 -1.15 -13.48 2.56
CA MET A 197 -2.38 -13.34 1.77
C MET A 197 -3.62 -13.74 2.56
N ASP A 198 -3.58 -14.84 3.30
CA ASP A 198 -4.67 -15.26 4.16
C ASP A 198 -4.99 -14.20 5.23
N MET A 199 -3.97 -13.57 5.83
CA MET A 199 -4.17 -12.48 6.79
C MET A 199 -4.86 -11.27 6.16
N ILE A 200 -4.48 -10.91 4.94
CA ILE A 200 -5.02 -9.74 4.22
C ILE A 200 -6.47 -10.00 3.78
N PHE A 201 -6.71 -11.15 3.14
CA PHE A 201 -7.98 -11.44 2.46
C PHE A 201 -8.98 -12.23 3.31
N ASN A 202 -8.59 -12.70 4.50
CA ASN A 202 -9.50 -13.47 5.33
C ASN A 202 -10.55 -12.54 5.98
N LEU A 203 -11.82 -12.85 5.67
CA LEU A 203 -13.00 -12.15 6.19
C LEU A 203 -13.69 -13.04 7.26
N ASN A 204 -12.96 -13.36 8.32
CA ASN A 204 -13.41 -14.31 9.37
C ASN A 204 -14.71 -13.93 10.08
N TYR A 205 -15.16 -12.66 9.98
CA TYR A 205 -16.43 -12.24 10.59
C TYR A 205 -17.65 -12.90 9.95
N TYR A 206 -17.52 -13.39 8.70
CA TYR A 206 -18.60 -14.10 8.01
C TYR A 206 -18.77 -15.55 8.47
N LYS A 207 -17.69 -16.15 9.02
CA LYS A 207 -17.72 -17.57 9.43
C LYS A 207 -18.28 -17.79 10.83
N ASN A 208 -18.38 -16.73 11.64
CA ASN A 208 -18.71 -16.84 13.07
C ASN A 208 -20.11 -16.30 13.41
N GLU A 209 -21.01 -16.17 12.43
CA GLU A 209 -22.40 -15.69 12.65
C GLU A 209 -22.48 -14.37 13.43
N ILE A 210 -21.43 -13.54 13.37
CA ILE A 210 -21.35 -12.27 14.09
C ILE A 210 -22.03 -11.16 13.27
N ILE A 211 -22.32 -11.46 12.01
CA ILE A 211 -23.03 -10.54 11.10
C ILE A 211 -24.06 -11.32 10.31
#